data_4ce5d470bb45e095ee750a80ad1abecd
#
_entry.id   4ce5d470bb45e095ee750a80ad1abecd
#
_cell.length_a   1.000
_cell.length_b   1.000
_cell.length_c   1.000
_cell.angle_alpha   90.00
_cell.angle_beta   90.00
_cell.angle_gamma   90.00
#
_symmetry.space_group_name_H-M   'P 1'
#
loop_
_entity.id
_entity.type
_entity.pdbx_description
1 polymer ?
#
loop_
_entity_poly.entity_id
_entity_poly.type
_entity_poly.pdbx_seq_one_letter_code
_entity_poly.pdbx_strand_id
1 'polypeptide(L)'
;MQQKEIKLQEEEENRILEYLKFREKKESPQSTKEKEYVTDAKKIKGTYTDFSKAISIGDGYILLQSEAQNQVEKLQKQTGIKYARIWNILSKEHCFSEKDGYNFRKLDQVLDFLLDHHLKPYLELGSKPSLFMYTPERSINIEETKTSVFDFATFSEIIQEVCVHLVNRYGVDELETWYFEYWNDPSLHSFEPDGEYYQRFDLLYQTMKRYSEEISVGGAGFILGYESMACKNIFEIWREREIHPDFLSFCSFQYIALIEEGERIGKKSIDSEYISNQMQIMKLIMQEAKFEIPELHIDEWNFTISNRNILNDSCEQGAYILKNCIDMNGQVDIMAYWHALDLYSDYYDTDTVLNGDSGLISRDGICKPSFYAFQFINRLCSKVLGKYENAIVTTNGRNHFVIACHNYKSLSSRYVFTDEDEIQLEDIEQYVEDIEPIKLNFTIQNVQNGKYLVKTYRVNRASGSVQDLWKNLDYSKGLMRDEVEYLKSSAIPSIEMKTIEVENGELCLTNNLEMQEIRLIDIQYQYNV
;
A
#
# COMPACT_ATOMS: atom_id res chain seq x y z
N MET A 1 -3.89 -39.00 34.02
CA MET A 1 -3.25 -38.31 32.92
C MET A 1 -3.56 -39.00 31.58
N GLN A 2 -3.17 -40.26 31.36
CA GLN A 2 -3.41 -40.99 30.11
C GLN A 2 -4.87 -40.99 29.60
N GLN A 3 -5.87 -41.16 30.45
CA GLN A 3 -7.29 -41.12 30.04
C GLN A 3 -7.79 -39.74 29.61
N LYS A 4 -7.14 -38.66 30.04
CA LYS A 4 -7.47 -37.29 29.64
C LYS A 4 -6.83 -36.90 28.31
N GLU A 5 -5.63 -37.43 28.04
CA GLU A 5 -4.93 -37.27 26.74
C GLU A 5 -5.64 -38.04 25.63
N ILE A 6 -6.08 -39.26 25.87
CA ILE A 6 -6.85 -40.06 24.89
C ILE A 6 -8.16 -39.37 24.55
N LYS A 7 -8.85 -38.78 25.53
CA LYS A 7 -10.11 -38.07 25.29
C LYS A 7 -9.94 -36.75 24.50
N LEU A 8 -8.84 -36.06 24.72
CA LEU A 8 -8.47 -34.86 23.91
C LEU A 8 -8.12 -35.23 22.48
N GLN A 9 -7.40 -36.31 22.24
CA GLN A 9 -7.11 -36.81 20.90
C GLN A 9 -8.39 -37.25 20.16
N GLU A 10 -9.31 -37.96 20.79
CA GLU A 10 -10.60 -38.35 20.19
C GLU A 10 -11.49 -37.13 19.88
N GLU A 11 -11.47 -36.09 20.69
CA GLU A 11 -12.20 -34.86 20.45
C GLU A 11 -11.60 -34.05 19.29
N GLU A 12 -10.30 -34.06 19.14
CA GLU A 12 -9.56 -33.41 18.05
C GLU A 12 -9.74 -34.16 16.70
N GLU A 13 -9.66 -35.49 16.71
CA GLU A 13 -9.95 -36.32 15.54
C GLU A 13 -11.40 -36.17 15.07
N ASN A 14 -12.36 -36.09 15.99
CA ASN A 14 -13.77 -35.85 15.65
C ASN A 14 -14.00 -34.44 15.07
N ARG A 15 -13.31 -33.41 15.56
CA ARG A 15 -13.34 -32.07 14.96
C ARG A 15 -12.77 -32.04 13.54
N ILE A 16 -11.67 -32.74 13.33
CA ILE A 16 -11.05 -32.88 12.00
C ILE A 16 -11.99 -33.63 11.04
N LEU A 17 -12.63 -34.72 11.51
CA LEU A 17 -13.62 -35.47 10.74
C LEU A 17 -14.88 -34.66 10.42
N GLU A 18 -15.38 -33.85 11.34
CA GLU A 18 -16.49 -32.92 11.08
C GLU A 18 -16.11 -31.83 10.07
N TYR A 19 -14.90 -31.30 10.18
CA TYR A 19 -14.35 -30.33 9.23
C TYR A 19 -14.20 -30.91 7.82
N LEU A 20 -13.69 -32.14 7.72
CA LEU A 20 -13.57 -32.86 6.45
C LEU A 20 -14.94 -33.19 5.83
N LYS A 21 -15.92 -33.59 6.64
CA LYS A 21 -17.30 -33.80 6.21
C LYS A 21 -18.01 -32.50 5.79
N PHE A 22 -17.65 -31.38 6.44
CA PHE A 22 -18.13 -30.06 6.02
C PHE A 22 -17.53 -29.64 4.67
N ARG A 23 -16.28 -30.00 4.41
CA ARG A 23 -15.58 -29.78 3.14
C ARG A 23 -16.15 -30.64 2.01
N GLU A 24 -16.43 -31.92 2.25
CA GLU A 24 -17.07 -32.82 1.27
C GLU A 24 -18.52 -32.37 0.90
N LYS A 25 -19.23 -31.73 1.81
CA LYS A 25 -20.55 -31.13 1.51
C LYS A 25 -20.47 -29.86 0.66
N LYS A 26 -19.32 -29.20 0.55
CA LYS A 26 -19.08 -28.04 -0.34
C LYS A 26 -18.76 -28.41 -1.79
N GLU A 27 -18.59 -29.67 -2.12
CA GLU A 27 -18.43 -30.16 -3.52
C GLU A 27 -19.75 -30.35 -4.27
N SER A 28 -20.81 -29.62 -3.94
CA SER A 28 -21.95 -29.41 -4.83
C SER A 28 -21.52 -28.51 -5.99
N PRO A 29 -22.12 -28.62 -7.20
CA PRO A 29 -21.68 -27.85 -8.37
C PRO A 29 -21.63 -26.37 -8.02
N GLN A 30 -20.43 -25.78 -8.16
CA GLN A 30 -20.10 -24.40 -7.80
C GLN A 30 -21.08 -23.45 -8.46
N SER A 31 -22.01 -22.90 -7.69
CA SER A 31 -22.84 -21.81 -8.18
C SER A 31 -21.99 -20.55 -8.15
N THR A 32 -21.46 -20.15 -9.30
CA THR A 32 -20.74 -18.89 -9.46
C THR A 32 -21.55 -17.75 -8.83
N LYS A 33 -21.02 -17.09 -7.80
CA LYS A 33 -21.68 -15.92 -7.19
C LYS A 33 -21.85 -14.85 -8.26
N GLU A 34 -23.10 -14.42 -8.53
CA GLU A 34 -23.41 -13.39 -9.52
C GLU A 34 -23.79 -12.09 -8.80
N LYS A 35 -23.19 -10.97 -9.24
CA LYS A 35 -23.50 -9.63 -8.73
C LYS A 35 -23.85 -8.70 -9.89
N GLU A 36 -24.89 -7.89 -9.68
CA GLU A 36 -25.34 -6.90 -10.64
C GLU A 36 -25.05 -5.49 -10.14
N TYR A 37 -24.38 -4.69 -10.97
CA TYR A 37 -24.01 -3.32 -10.69
C TYR A 37 -24.59 -2.38 -11.74
N VAL A 38 -25.55 -1.57 -11.30
CA VAL A 38 -26.25 -0.62 -12.17
C VAL A 38 -25.83 0.80 -11.80
N THR A 39 -25.41 1.57 -12.80
CA THR A 39 -25.00 2.96 -12.64
C THR A 39 -25.59 3.83 -13.74
N ASP A 40 -25.75 5.12 -13.48
CA ASP A 40 -26.29 6.12 -14.41
C ASP A 40 -25.17 7.07 -14.82
N ALA A 41 -24.85 7.14 -16.12
CA ALA A 41 -23.79 7.97 -16.68
C ALA A 41 -23.94 9.47 -16.38
N LYS A 42 -25.15 9.92 -16.04
CA LYS A 42 -25.48 11.32 -15.72
C LYS A 42 -25.44 11.63 -14.23
N LYS A 43 -25.35 10.61 -13.36
CA LYS A 43 -25.38 10.77 -11.91
C LYS A 43 -24.01 10.55 -11.29
N ILE A 44 -23.26 11.66 -11.12
CA ILE A 44 -21.97 11.61 -10.40
C ILE A 44 -22.27 11.45 -8.91
N LYS A 45 -21.66 10.43 -8.30
CA LYS A 45 -21.81 10.11 -6.87
C LYS A 45 -20.63 10.57 -6.01
N GLY A 46 -19.55 10.98 -6.63
CA GLY A 46 -18.36 11.44 -5.92
C GLY A 46 -17.19 11.71 -6.86
N THR A 47 -16.04 11.99 -6.27
CA THR A 47 -14.79 12.22 -6.98
C THR A 47 -13.80 11.12 -6.64
N TYR A 48 -13.05 10.65 -7.62
CA TYR A 48 -11.85 9.85 -7.42
C TYR A 48 -10.66 10.82 -7.39
N THR A 49 -10.01 10.91 -6.25
CA THR A 49 -8.88 11.81 -6.03
C THR A 49 -7.55 11.10 -6.31
N ASP A 50 -6.45 11.82 -6.20
CA ASP A 50 -5.11 11.28 -6.37
C ASP A 50 -4.55 10.60 -5.09
N PHE A 51 -5.39 10.29 -4.11
CA PHE A 51 -4.98 9.75 -2.81
C PHE A 51 -4.10 8.48 -2.91
N SER A 52 -4.33 7.63 -3.91
CA SER A 52 -3.57 6.40 -4.17
C SER A 52 -2.30 6.60 -4.99
N LYS A 53 -1.97 7.85 -5.35
CA LYS A 53 -0.79 8.18 -6.15
C LYS A 53 0.43 8.48 -5.29
N ALA A 54 0.57 7.78 -4.17
CA ALA A 54 1.71 7.87 -3.27
C ALA A 54 2.33 6.49 -3.05
N ILE A 55 3.64 6.45 -2.88
CA ILE A 55 4.40 5.23 -2.65
C ILE A 55 5.52 5.49 -1.65
N SER A 56 5.77 4.57 -0.74
CA SER A 56 6.94 4.60 0.12
C SER A 56 8.12 3.95 -0.62
N ILE A 57 9.23 4.67 -0.71
CA ILE A 57 10.48 4.15 -1.30
C ILE A 57 11.37 3.54 -0.21
N GLY A 58 11.21 3.99 1.03
CA GLY A 58 12.07 3.60 2.12
C GLY A 58 13.20 4.60 2.35
N ASP A 59 14.40 4.10 2.67
CA ASP A 59 15.58 4.94 2.86
C ASP A 59 15.93 5.67 1.57
N GLY A 60 15.98 7.01 1.63
CA GLY A 60 16.32 7.84 0.48
C GLY A 60 17.66 7.52 -0.16
N TYR A 61 18.58 6.90 0.58
CA TYR A 61 19.89 6.51 0.06
C TYR A 61 19.81 5.52 -1.11
N ILE A 62 18.78 4.69 -1.18
CA ILE A 62 18.61 3.74 -2.30
C ILE A 62 18.53 4.45 -3.65
N LEU A 63 18.00 5.67 -3.68
CA LEU A 63 17.89 6.47 -4.91
C LEU A 63 19.23 7.03 -5.42
N LEU A 64 20.34 6.77 -4.75
CA LEU A 64 21.68 7.00 -5.29
C LEU A 64 22.13 5.84 -6.21
N GLN A 65 21.40 4.73 -6.23
CA GLN A 65 21.68 3.58 -7.09
C GLN A 65 20.93 3.71 -8.41
N SER A 66 21.63 3.54 -9.53
CA SER A 66 21.04 3.65 -10.88
C SER A 66 19.92 2.64 -11.14
N GLU A 67 20.00 1.45 -10.57
CA GLU A 67 18.99 0.41 -10.72
C GLU A 67 17.67 0.82 -10.05
N ALA A 68 17.74 1.35 -8.83
CA ALA A 68 16.57 1.87 -8.13
C ALA A 68 15.96 3.06 -8.89
N GLN A 69 16.79 3.99 -9.39
CA GLN A 69 16.34 5.10 -10.20
C GLN A 69 15.58 4.64 -11.45
N ASN A 70 16.12 3.67 -12.20
CA ASN A 70 15.46 3.11 -13.39
C ASN A 70 14.11 2.46 -13.06
N GLN A 71 14.02 1.76 -11.94
CA GLN A 71 12.78 1.12 -11.52
C GLN A 71 11.74 2.15 -11.04
N VAL A 72 12.14 3.17 -10.29
CA VAL A 72 11.24 4.27 -9.87
C VAL A 72 10.75 5.09 -11.06
N GLU A 73 11.62 5.38 -12.05
CA GLU A 73 11.22 6.02 -13.30
C GLU A 73 10.17 5.18 -14.05
N LYS A 74 10.37 3.85 -14.15
CA LYS A 74 9.42 2.93 -14.75
C LYS A 74 8.08 2.94 -13.99
N LEU A 75 8.15 2.88 -12.66
CA LEU A 75 6.99 2.93 -11.79
C LEU A 75 6.19 4.22 -12.04
N GLN A 76 6.84 5.39 -11.96
CA GLN A 76 6.20 6.68 -12.17
C GLN A 76 5.53 6.77 -13.55
N LYS A 77 6.26 6.44 -14.63
CA LYS A 77 5.75 6.52 -16.01
C LYS A 77 4.55 5.62 -16.28
N GLN A 78 4.51 4.43 -15.66
CA GLN A 78 3.49 3.44 -15.97
C GLN A 78 2.30 3.46 -15.01
N THR A 79 2.47 3.95 -13.79
CA THR A 79 1.41 4.01 -12.79
C THR A 79 0.90 5.42 -12.52
N GLY A 80 1.69 6.46 -12.87
CA GLY A 80 1.32 7.85 -12.62
C GLY A 80 1.39 8.24 -11.14
N ILE A 81 2.20 7.55 -10.33
CA ILE A 81 2.51 7.93 -8.95
C ILE A 81 3.03 9.37 -8.94
N LYS A 82 2.61 10.16 -7.96
CA LYS A 82 2.94 11.58 -7.80
C LYS A 82 3.83 11.86 -6.60
N TYR A 83 3.65 11.13 -5.50
CA TYR A 83 4.37 11.35 -4.25
C TYR A 83 5.27 10.15 -3.93
N ALA A 84 6.52 10.45 -3.58
CA ALA A 84 7.50 9.48 -3.13
C ALA A 84 7.86 9.77 -1.67
N ARG A 85 7.42 8.90 -0.75
CA ARG A 85 7.78 9.01 0.65
C ARG A 85 9.15 8.38 0.87
N ILE A 86 10.04 9.15 1.45
CA ILE A 86 11.40 8.74 1.79
C ILE A 86 11.74 9.15 3.23
N TRP A 87 12.52 8.33 3.89
CA TRP A 87 13.02 8.62 5.24
C TRP A 87 14.55 8.65 5.32
N ASN A 88 15.05 8.78 6.54
CA ASN A 88 16.48 8.79 6.88
C ASN A 88 17.28 9.94 6.23
N ILE A 89 16.58 10.96 5.76
CA ILE A 89 17.22 12.08 5.03
C ILE A 89 18.09 12.96 5.92
N LEU A 90 17.86 12.92 7.25
CA LEU A 90 18.69 13.64 8.23
C LEU A 90 19.93 12.84 8.65
N SER A 91 20.16 11.66 8.10
CA SER A 91 21.32 10.83 8.44
C SER A 91 22.64 11.47 8.03
N LYS A 92 23.72 11.02 8.64
CA LYS A 92 25.09 11.44 8.26
C LYS A 92 25.40 11.10 6.80
N GLU A 93 24.81 10.03 6.28
CA GLU A 93 24.98 9.60 4.90
C GLU A 93 24.44 10.63 3.90
N HIS A 94 23.38 11.39 4.27
CA HIS A 94 22.71 12.36 3.40
C HIS A 94 23.07 13.82 3.70
N CYS A 95 23.25 14.18 4.97
CA CYS A 95 23.22 15.59 5.38
C CYS A 95 24.59 16.20 5.67
N PHE A 96 25.60 15.44 6.07
CA PHE A 96 26.90 16.02 6.43
C PHE A 96 28.05 15.03 6.37
N SER A 97 29.27 15.57 6.18
CA SER A 97 30.51 14.85 6.37
C SER A 97 31.19 15.33 7.66
N GLU A 98 31.91 14.42 8.32
CA GLU A 98 32.65 14.76 9.54
C GLU A 98 33.75 15.83 9.33
N LYS A 99 34.18 16.06 8.09
CA LYS A 99 35.25 17.00 7.75
C LYS A 99 34.80 18.41 7.46
N ASP A 100 33.60 18.56 6.86
CA ASP A 100 33.23 19.81 6.19
C ASP A 100 31.91 20.38 6.72
N GLY A 101 31.34 19.83 7.82
CA GLY A 101 30.04 20.23 8.33
C GLY A 101 28.89 19.71 7.46
N TYR A 102 27.82 20.50 7.30
CA TYR A 102 26.66 20.09 6.52
C TYR A 102 26.96 20.09 5.03
N ASN A 103 26.71 18.94 4.37
CA ASN A 103 26.91 18.75 2.95
C ASN A 103 25.71 17.98 2.37
N PHE A 104 24.79 18.69 1.77
CA PHE A 104 23.52 18.14 1.27
C PHE A 104 23.61 17.53 -0.14
N ARG A 105 24.80 17.31 -0.67
CA ARG A 105 24.99 16.88 -2.06
C ARG A 105 24.28 15.57 -2.41
N LYS A 106 24.26 14.60 -1.49
CA LYS A 106 23.56 13.33 -1.70
C LYS A 106 22.05 13.51 -1.57
N LEU A 107 21.60 14.31 -0.61
CA LEU A 107 20.20 14.69 -0.48
C LEU A 107 19.73 15.39 -1.76
N ASP A 108 20.50 16.34 -2.27
CA ASP A 108 20.19 17.01 -3.53
C ASP A 108 20.05 16.03 -4.69
N GLN A 109 20.95 15.05 -4.82
CA GLN A 109 20.85 14.04 -5.88
C GLN A 109 19.56 13.23 -5.81
N VAL A 110 19.12 12.88 -4.60
CA VAL A 110 17.87 12.16 -4.38
C VAL A 110 16.67 13.02 -4.73
N LEU A 111 16.62 14.25 -4.23
CA LEU A 111 15.48 15.16 -4.46
C LEU A 111 15.42 15.65 -5.92
N ASP A 112 16.55 15.99 -6.53
CA ASP A 112 16.62 16.36 -7.95
C ASP A 112 16.10 15.22 -8.83
N PHE A 113 16.53 13.97 -8.54
CA PHE A 113 16.01 12.80 -9.26
C PHE A 113 14.48 12.67 -9.16
N LEU A 114 13.91 12.83 -7.97
CA LEU A 114 12.45 12.78 -7.79
C LEU A 114 11.75 13.85 -8.63
N LEU A 115 12.20 15.09 -8.54
CA LEU A 115 11.61 16.23 -9.26
C LEU A 115 11.76 16.11 -10.78
N ASP A 116 12.91 15.67 -11.27
CA ASP A 116 13.16 15.44 -12.69
C ASP A 116 12.22 14.37 -13.28
N HIS A 117 11.74 13.45 -12.43
CA HIS A 117 10.78 12.40 -12.79
C HIS A 117 9.35 12.71 -12.34
N HIS A 118 9.01 13.98 -12.09
CA HIS A 118 7.67 14.43 -11.70
C HIS A 118 7.12 13.77 -10.43
N LEU A 119 7.99 13.40 -9.51
CA LEU A 119 7.65 12.91 -8.19
C LEU A 119 7.83 14.01 -7.15
N LYS A 120 6.81 14.27 -6.36
CA LYS A 120 6.88 15.20 -5.25
C LYS A 120 7.39 14.49 -4.01
N PRO A 121 8.39 15.05 -3.32
CA PRO A 121 8.88 14.49 -2.07
C PRO A 121 7.82 14.52 -0.97
N TYR A 122 7.72 13.41 -0.25
CA TYR A 122 7.07 13.28 1.03
C TYR A 122 8.17 12.88 2.02
N LEU A 123 8.65 13.86 2.79
CA LEU A 123 9.88 13.73 3.57
C LEU A 123 9.56 13.38 5.01
N GLU A 124 9.98 12.21 5.45
CA GLU A 124 9.98 11.84 6.85
C GLU A 124 11.26 12.35 7.53
N LEU A 125 11.08 13.22 8.51
CA LEU A 125 12.15 13.94 9.22
C LEU A 125 12.36 13.43 10.65
N GLY A 126 11.65 12.38 11.03
CA GLY A 126 11.82 11.71 12.31
C GLY A 126 13.01 10.76 12.35
N SER A 127 13.18 10.13 13.50
CA SER A 127 14.06 8.98 13.65
C SER A 127 13.22 7.73 13.48
N LYS A 128 13.52 6.90 12.49
CA LYS A 128 12.84 5.63 12.28
C LYS A 128 13.76 4.50 12.75
N PRO A 129 13.58 3.98 13.95
CA PRO A 129 14.31 2.80 14.37
C PRO A 129 13.83 1.60 13.56
N SER A 130 14.65 0.58 13.52
CA SER A 130 14.26 -0.71 12.99
C SER A 130 12.93 -1.13 13.62
N LEU A 131 11.91 -1.30 12.79
CA LEU A 131 10.63 -1.86 13.23
C LEU A 131 10.85 -3.30 13.65
N PHE A 132 10.99 -3.52 14.96
CA PHE A 132 11.02 -4.87 15.52
C PHE A 132 9.58 -5.39 15.59
N MET A 133 9.25 -6.32 14.71
CA MET A 133 8.14 -7.22 14.93
C MET A 133 8.67 -8.49 15.56
N TYR A 134 8.35 -8.70 16.82
CA TYR A 134 8.50 -9.99 17.45
C TYR A 134 7.34 -10.87 16.99
N THR A 135 7.62 -11.84 16.13
CA THR A 135 6.80 -13.05 16.14
C THR A 135 7.31 -13.93 17.30
N PRO A 136 6.46 -14.75 17.93
CA PRO A 136 6.88 -15.58 19.06
C PRO A 136 8.11 -16.46 18.79
N GLU A 137 8.49 -16.63 17.55
CA GLU A 137 9.50 -17.58 17.11
C GLU A 137 10.71 -16.96 16.43
N ARG A 138 10.66 -15.69 15.97
CA ARG A 138 11.80 -14.99 15.36
C ARG A 138 11.73 -13.49 15.56
N SER A 139 12.79 -12.91 16.11
CA SER A 139 13.06 -11.49 15.90
C SER A 139 13.46 -11.30 14.43
N ILE A 140 12.63 -10.63 13.66
CA ILE A 140 13.07 -10.09 12.36
C ILE A 140 13.99 -8.91 12.72
N ASN A 141 15.28 -9.18 12.84
CA ASN A 141 16.28 -8.12 12.81
C ASN A 141 16.28 -7.58 11.38
N ILE A 142 15.47 -6.57 11.14
CA ILE A 142 15.80 -5.62 10.10
C ILE A 142 17.10 -5.01 10.61
N GLU A 143 18.22 -5.22 9.90
CA GLU A 143 19.50 -4.61 10.28
C GLU A 143 19.24 -3.16 10.68
N GLU A 144 19.86 -2.77 11.80
CA GLU A 144 19.78 -1.41 12.27
C GLU A 144 19.92 -0.47 11.07
N THR A 145 18.76 -0.01 10.55
CA THR A 145 18.80 1.18 9.73
C THR A 145 19.57 2.14 10.59
N LYS A 146 20.71 2.61 10.15
CA LYS A 146 21.57 3.51 10.91
C LYS A 146 20.88 4.86 11.08
N THR A 147 19.70 4.83 11.68
CA THR A 147 18.97 6.05 12.02
C THR A 147 19.75 6.74 13.10
N SER A 148 20.31 7.88 12.72
CA SER A 148 21.00 8.72 13.69
C SER A 148 19.93 9.29 14.61
N VAL A 149 19.83 8.75 15.82
CA VAL A 149 19.06 9.39 16.88
C VAL A 149 19.87 10.59 17.36
N PHE A 150 19.35 11.77 17.13
CA PHE A 150 20.00 13.01 17.55
C PHE A 150 19.42 13.49 18.88
N ASP A 151 20.26 14.03 19.77
CA ASP A 151 19.74 14.85 20.87
C ASP A 151 19.01 16.08 20.33
N PHE A 152 18.21 16.73 21.17
CA PHE A 152 17.38 17.86 20.74
C PHE A 152 18.20 19.03 20.18
N ALA A 153 19.38 19.31 20.74
CA ALA A 153 20.22 20.41 20.28
C ALA A 153 20.76 20.15 18.87
N THR A 154 21.30 18.96 18.64
CA THR A 154 21.79 18.51 17.33
C THR A 154 20.64 18.44 16.32
N PHE A 155 19.47 17.89 16.69
CA PHE A 155 18.29 17.87 15.85
C PHE A 155 17.86 19.29 15.44
N SER A 156 17.83 20.22 16.40
CA SER A 156 17.48 21.61 16.14
C SER A 156 18.41 22.28 15.12
N GLU A 157 19.71 22.03 15.23
CA GLU A 157 20.68 22.56 14.28
C GLU A 157 20.47 21.97 12.89
N ILE A 158 20.38 20.62 12.77
CA ILE A 158 20.18 19.94 11.51
C ILE A 158 18.90 20.40 10.81
N ILE A 159 17.77 20.46 11.50
CA ILE A 159 16.48 20.89 10.93
C ILE A 159 16.59 22.31 10.37
N GLN A 160 17.21 23.24 11.09
CA GLN A 160 17.37 24.61 10.61
C GLN A 160 18.22 24.64 9.33
N GLU A 161 19.34 23.96 9.30
CA GLU A 161 20.24 23.91 8.14
C GLU A 161 19.57 23.23 6.92
N VAL A 162 18.89 22.09 7.14
CA VAL A 162 18.17 21.40 6.06
C VAL A 162 17.04 22.28 5.50
N CYS A 163 16.22 22.89 6.35
CA CYS A 163 15.11 23.73 5.88
C CYS A 163 15.61 24.95 5.10
N VAL A 164 16.65 25.64 5.59
CA VAL A 164 17.29 26.75 4.86
C VAL A 164 17.84 26.27 3.50
N HIS A 165 18.50 25.12 3.48
CA HIS A 165 19.04 24.54 2.26
C HIS A 165 17.93 24.24 1.24
N LEU A 166 16.85 23.57 1.66
CA LEU A 166 15.73 23.21 0.78
C LEU A 166 15.06 24.47 0.19
N VAL A 167 14.78 25.48 1.03
CA VAL A 167 14.19 26.74 0.57
C VAL A 167 15.09 27.47 -0.43
N ASN A 168 16.39 27.55 -0.14
CA ASN A 168 17.35 28.22 -1.04
C ASN A 168 17.55 27.49 -2.37
N ARG A 169 17.44 26.16 -2.38
CA ARG A 169 17.68 25.35 -3.58
C ARG A 169 16.43 25.22 -4.44
N TYR A 170 15.29 24.92 -3.85
CA TYR A 170 14.08 24.58 -4.57
C TYR A 170 13.05 25.70 -4.63
N GLY A 171 13.13 26.67 -3.72
CA GLY A 171 12.16 27.75 -3.60
C GLY A 171 10.92 27.37 -2.79
N VAL A 172 10.27 28.37 -2.25
CA VAL A 172 9.09 28.20 -1.37
C VAL A 172 7.93 27.57 -2.14
N ASP A 173 7.64 28.09 -3.34
CA ASP A 173 6.52 27.60 -4.17
C ASP A 173 6.62 26.10 -4.49
N GLU A 174 7.83 25.57 -4.62
CA GLU A 174 8.03 24.13 -4.81
C GLU A 174 7.79 23.35 -3.52
N LEU A 175 8.30 23.86 -2.38
CA LEU A 175 8.13 23.19 -1.08
C LEU A 175 6.67 23.17 -0.61
N GLU A 176 5.83 24.10 -1.01
CA GLU A 176 4.38 24.12 -0.76
C GLU A 176 3.66 22.92 -1.41
N THR A 177 4.31 22.26 -2.36
CA THR A 177 3.78 21.05 -3.01
C THR A 177 4.25 19.74 -2.37
N TRP A 178 5.11 19.81 -1.35
CA TRP A 178 5.68 18.67 -0.65
C TRP A 178 4.97 18.42 0.67
N TYR A 179 5.21 17.24 1.27
CA TYR A 179 4.81 16.92 2.63
C TYR A 179 6.04 16.73 3.51
N PHE A 180 5.99 17.30 4.71
CA PHE A 180 7.03 17.20 5.72
C PHE A 180 6.45 16.52 6.95
N GLU A 181 6.89 15.32 7.23
CA GLU A 181 6.37 14.48 8.30
C GLU A 181 7.38 14.38 9.44
N TYR A 182 6.94 14.65 10.67
CA TYR A 182 7.69 14.23 11.83
C TYR A 182 7.09 12.93 12.36
N TRP A 183 7.67 11.81 11.91
CA TRP A 183 7.29 10.49 12.34
C TRP A 183 7.84 10.22 13.74
N ASN A 184 7.08 9.51 14.60
CA ASN A 184 7.53 9.16 15.93
C ASN A 184 7.55 7.66 16.16
N ASP A 185 8.66 7.18 16.69
CA ASP A 185 8.69 5.87 17.33
C ASP A 185 8.36 6.02 18.81
N PRO A 186 7.26 5.40 19.29
CA PRO A 186 6.89 5.46 20.70
C PRO A 186 7.94 4.92 21.66
N SER A 187 8.86 4.09 21.18
CA SER A 187 9.98 3.57 21.99
C SER A 187 11.06 4.61 22.26
N LEU A 188 11.14 5.65 21.41
CA LEU A 188 12.17 6.69 21.49
C LEU A 188 11.69 7.96 22.17
N HIS A 189 10.42 8.34 21.94
CA HIS A 189 9.89 9.64 22.37
C HIS A 189 8.53 9.48 23.06
N SER A 190 8.37 10.18 24.18
CA SER A 190 7.12 10.19 24.93
C SER A 190 6.11 11.13 24.29
N PHE A 191 4.85 10.69 24.20
CA PHE A 191 3.69 11.51 23.84
C PHE A 191 3.03 12.19 25.05
N GLU A 192 3.76 12.40 26.13
CA GLU A 192 3.29 13.22 27.22
C GLU A 192 3.20 14.71 26.80
N PRO A 193 2.37 15.55 27.43
CA PRO A 193 2.15 16.94 26.99
C PRO A 193 3.43 17.76 26.81
N ASP A 194 4.42 17.56 27.67
CA ASP A 194 5.75 18.18 27.57
C ASP A 194 6.80 17.25 26.95
N GLY A 195 6.34 16.18 26.28
CA GLY A 195 7.18 15.15 25.70
C GLY A 195 8.06 15.66 24.57
N GLU A 196 9.16 14.98 24.34
CA GLU A 196 10.16 15.35 23.34
C GLU A 196 9.60 15.32 21.92
N TYR A 197 8.59 14.47 21.66
CA TYR A 197 7.91 14.44 20.36
C TYR A 197 7.36 15.82 19.97
N TYR A 198 6.58 16.43 20.86
CA TYR A 198 5.95 17.73 20.56
C TYR A 198 6.96 18.86 20.44
N GLN A 199 8.04 18.82 21.21
CA GLN A 199 9.11 19.82 21.10
C GLN A 199 9.78 19.77 19.74
N ARG A 200 10.03 18.56 19.21
CA ARG A 200 10.64 18.35 17.90
C ARG A 200 9.68 18.68 16.77
N PHE A 201 8.42 18.28 16.92
CA PHE A 201 7.37 18.63 15.97
C PHE A 201 7.19 20.15 15.87
N ASP A 202 7.06 20.83 16.99
CA ASP A 202 6.90 22.29 17.04
C ASP A 202 8.09 23.01 16.41
N LEU A 203 9.31 22.52 16.65
CA LEU A 203 10.51 23.06 16.03
C LEU A 203 10.48 22.95 14.50
N LEU A 204 10.16 21.77 13.98
CA LEU A 204 10.02 21.55 12.54
C LEU A 204 8.92 22.45 11.97
N TYR A 205 7.73 22.40 12.56
CA TYR A 205 6.57 23.19 12.14
C TYR A 205 6.89 24.68 12.08
N GLN A 206 7.40 25.25 13.17
CA GLN A 206 7.77 26.66 13.23
C GLN A 206 8.89 27.01 12.25
N THR A 207 9.85 26.12 12.02
CA THR A 207 10.94 26.36 11.08
C THR A 207 10.44 26.45 9.65
N MET A 208 9.55 25.55 9.24
CA MET A 208 8.98 25.55 7.89
C MET A 208 7.98 26.68 7.68
N LYS A 209 7.09 26.92 8.65
CA LYS A 209 6.06 27.97 8.57
C LYS A 209 6.63 29.41 8.57
N ARG A 210 7.89 29.60 8.94
CA ARG A 210 8.57 30.93 8.75
C ARG A 210 8.69 31.32 7.29
N TYR A 211 8.70 30.34 6.37
CA TYR A 211 8.85 30.59 4.94
C TYR A 211 7.49 30.70 4.24
N SER A 212 6.53 29.86 4.58
CA SER A 212 5.15 29.93 4.12
C SER A 212 4.22 29.14 5.01
N GLU A 213 3.03 29.67 5.27
CA GLU A 213 1.94 28.96 5.96
C GLU A 213 1.36 27.80 5.14
N GLU A 214 1.57 27.78 3.81
CA GLU A 214 1.07 26.76 2.90
C GLU A 214 1.95 25.50 2.88
N ILE A 215 3.15 25.51 3.45
CA ILE A 215 4.00 24.31 3.54
C ILE A 215 3.36 23.30 4.50
N SER A 216 3.04 22.11 4.02
CA SER A 216 2.35 21.08 4.78
C SER A 216 3.30 20.33 5.72
N VAL A 217 3.08 20.47 7.05
CA VAL A 217 3.84 19.80 8.10
C VAL A 217 2.91 18.98 8.99
N GLY A 218 3.16 17.69 9.14
CA GLY A 218 2.30 16.78 9.90
C GLY A 218 3.05 15.62 10.57
N GLY A 219 2.32 14.65 10.99
CA GLY A 219 2.78 13.45 11.72
C GLY A 219 1.57 12.73 12.34
N ALA A 220 1.74 11.80 13.23
CA ALA A 220 2.94 11.31 13.90
C ALA A 220 3.35 9.89 13.43
N GLY A 221 2.75 9.33 12.39
CA GLY A 221 3.08 7.98 11.93
C GLY A 221 2.64 6.89 12.91
N PHE A 222 1.43 6.99 13.46
CA PHE A 222 0.92 5.99 14.40
C PHE A 222 0.76 4.63 13.74
N ILE A 223 1.06 3.56 14.48
CA ILE A 223 0.74 2.21 14.03
C ILE A 223 -0.70 1.88 14.45
N LEU A 224 -1.62 1.91 13.50
CA LEU A 224 -3.02 1.55 13.76
C LEU A 224 -3.13 0.09 14.25
N GLY A 225 -3.99 -0.11 15.25
CA GLY A 225 -4.19 -1.40 15.89
C GLY A 225 -3.33 -1.62 17.13
N TYR A 226 -2.12 -1.06 17.18
CA TYR A 226 -1.25 -1.15 18.37
C TYR A 226 -1.49 -0.02 19.38
N GLU A 227 -1.77 1.18 18.88
CA GLU A 227 -1.74 2.42 19.68
C GLU A 227 -3.08 3.14 19.75
N SER A 228 -4.19 2.46 19.43
CA SER A 228 -5.52 3.09 19.37
C SER A 228 -5.92 3.84 20.65
N MET A 229 -5.54 3.33 21.82
CA MET A 229 -5.79 4.03 23.10
C MET A 229 -4.87 5.23 23.32
N ALA A 230 -3.62 5.15 22.85
CA ALA A 230 -2.68 6.27 22.93
C ALA A 230 -3.09 7.42 21.99
N CYS A 231 -3.68 7.11 20.83
CA CYS A 231 -4.13 8.11 19.87
C CYS A 231 -5.11 9.13 20.48
N LYS A 232 -6.02 8.68 21.37
CA LYS A 232 -6.97 9.59 22.03
C LYS A 232 -6.24 10.64 22.86
N ASN A 233 -5.28 10.25 23.68
CA ASN A 233 -4.50 11.17 24.50
C ASN A 233 -3.73 12.17 23.62
N ILE A 234 -3.15 11.70 22.53
CA ILE A 234 -2.40 12.54 21.60
C ILE A 234 -3.30 13.57 20.94
N PHE A 235 -4.51 13.21 20.53
CA PHE A 235 -5.47 14.15 19.95
C PHE A 235 -5.97 15.17 20.97
N GLU A 236 -6.19 14.76 22.22
CA GLU A 236 -6.55 15.68 23.30
C GLU A 236 -5.42 16.67 23.59
N ILE A 237 -4.17 16.22 23.58
CA ILE A 237 -2.99 17.09 23.75
C ILE A 237 -2.89 18.07 22.58
N TRP A 238 -2.94 17.62 21.33
CA TRP A 238 -2.88 18.51 20.17
C TRP A 238 -4.01 19.52 20.16
N ARG A 239 -5.23 19.12 20.52
CA ARG A 239 -6.35 20.07 20.62
C ARG A 239 -6.09 21.24 21.56
N GLU A 240 -5.33 21.02 22.64
CA GLU A 240 -5.03 22.02 23.67
C GLU A 240 -3.76 22.85 23.39
N ARG A 241 -2.97 22.44 22.37
CA ARG A 241 -1.75 23.14 21.95
C ARG A 241 -2.08 24.28 20.98
N GLU A 242 -1.17 25.23 20.85
CA GLU A 242 -1.26 26.33 19.87
C GLU A 242 -0.85 25.85 18.46
N ILE A 243 0.05 24.88 18.36
CA ILE A 243 0.53 24.32 17.09
C ILE A 243 -0.24 23.03 16.81
N HIS A 244 -0.88 22.98 15.65
CA HIS A 244 -1.60 21.83 15.14
C HIS A 244 -0.93 21.33 13.85
N PRO A 245 -0.89 20.02 13.60
CA PRO A 245 -0.41 19.49 12.33
C PRO A 245 -1.37 19.85 11.19
N ASP A 246 -0.82 20.00 9.98
CA ASP A 246 -1.63 20.19 8.77
C ASP A 246 -2.23 18.87 8.29
N PHE A 247 -1.58 17.74 8.57
CA PHE A 247 -2.08 16.41 8.32
C PHE A 247 -1.70 15.44 9.44
N LEU A 248 -2.53 14.42 9.63
CA LEU A 248 -2.26 13.30 10.52
C LEU A 248 -1.85 12.09 9.70
N SER A 249 -0.71 11.48 10.03
CA SER A 249 -0.23 10.25 9.37
C SER A 249 -0.27 9.05 10.29
N PHE A 250 -0.47 7.86 9.69
CA PHE A 250 -0.45 6.59 10.40
C PHE A 250 -0.13 5.42 9.47
N CYS A 251 0.48 4.37 10.05
CA CYS A 251 0.76 3.12 9.38
C CYS A 251 -0.38 2.12 9.58
N SER A 252 -0.68 1.31 8.57
CA SER A 252 -1.68 0.24 8.67
C SER A 252 -1.15 -1.06 8.09
N PHE A 253 -0.77 -1.97 8.96
CA PHE A 253 -0.43 -3.35 8.62
C PHE A 253 -1.44 -4.29 9.29
N GLN A 254 -1.83 -5.37 8.62
CA GLN A 254 -2.92 -6.23 9.07
C GLN A 254 -2.52 -7.14 10.24
N TYR A 255 -2.14 -6.51 11.37
CA TYR A 255 -1.74 -7.18 12.59
C TYR A 255 -2.49 -6.66 13.81
N ILE A 256 -2.77 -7.54 14.75
CA ILE A 256 -3.36 -7.22 16.05
C ILE A 256 -2.25 -7.23 17.10
N ALA A 257 -2.15 -6.18 17.90
CA ALA A 257 -1.27 -6.17 19.05
C ALA A 257 -1.86 -7.02 20.17
N LEU A 258 -1.06 -7.93 20.68
CA LEU A 258 -1.34 -8.70 21.88
C LEU A 258 -0.26 -8.43 22.92
N ILE A 259 -0.61 -8.55 24.19
CA ILE A 259 0.37 -8.54 25.29
C ILE A 259 0.39 -9.95 25.84
N GLU A 260 1.48 -10.68 25.59
CA GLU A 260 1.72 -12.01 26.17
C GLU A 260 2.96 -11.93 27.06
N GLU A 261 2.84 -12.40 28.30
CA GLU A 261 3.93 -12.39 29.30
C GLU A 261 4.60 -11.01 29.52
N GLY A 262 3.89 -9.91 29.23
CA GLY A 262 4.41 -8.55 29.37
C GLY A 262 5.13 -8.00 28.13
N GLU A 263 5.24 -8.79 27.07
CA GLU A 263 5.79 -8.38 25.79
C GLU A 263 4.67 -8.06 24.77
N ARG A 264 4.90 -7.09 23.90
CA ARG A 264 4.01 -6.79 22.77
C ARG A 264 4.31 -7.73 21.63
N ILE A 265 3.31 -8.51 21.24
CA ILE A 265 3.39 -9.45 20.12
C ILE A 265 2.43 -9.02 19.04
N GLY A 266 2.91 -8.96 17.80
CA GLY A 266 2.06 -8.73 16.64
C GLY A 266 1.51 -10.06 16.10
N LYS A 267 0.19 -10.21 16.05
CA LYS A 267 -0.47 -11.36 15.43
C LYS A 267 -1.19 -10.96 14.16
N LYS A 268 -1.02 -11.74 13.09
CA LYS A 268 -1.74 -11.52 11.83
C LYS A 268 -3.25 -11.50 12.07
N SER A 269 -3.94 -10.59 11.40
CA SER A 269 -5.39 -10.48 11.44
C SER A 269 -6.02 -11.13 10.21
N ILE A 270 -7.15 -11.83 10.40
CA ILE A 270 -7.97 -12.34 9.29
C ILE A 270 -9.00 -11.32 8.79
N ASP A 271 -9.04 -10.13 9.39
CA ASP A 271 -10.01 -9.10 9.04
C ASP A 271 -9.74 -8.56 7.63
N SER A 272 -10.58 -8.95 6.66
CA SER A 272 -10.47 -8.49 5.27
C SER A 272 -10.77 -7.00 5.10
N GLU A 273 -11.44 -6.38 6.09
CA GLU A 273 -11.79 -4.96 6.13
C GLU A 273 -10.87 -4.17 7.07
N TYR A 274 -9.70 -4.70 7.39
CA TYR A 274 -8.82 -4.20 8.43
C TYR A 274 -8.55 -2.70 8.32
N ILE A 275 -8.12 -2.20 7.16
CA ILE A 275 -7.82 -0.78 6.95
C ILE A 275 -9.09 0.07 7.14
N SER A 276 -10.21 -0.35 6.55
CA SER A 276 -11.49 0.36 6.68
C SER A 276 -11.97 0.41 8.13
N ASN A 277 -11.85 -0.69 8.86
CA ASN A 277 -12.24 -0.77 10.27
C ASN A 277 -11.34 0.09 11.16
N GLN A 278 -10.03 0.07 10.93
CA GLN A 278 -9.10 0.94 11.65
C GLN A 278 -9.38 2.42 11.39
N MET A 279 -9.69 2.79 10.15
CA MET A 279 -10.08 4.16 9.82
C MET A 279 -11.36 4.60 10.51
N GLN A 280 -12.36 3.73 10.60
CA GLN A 280 -13.59 4.05 11.33
C GLN A 280 -13.31 4.27 12.82
N ILE A 281 -12.50 3.39 13.42
CA ILE A 281 -12.07 3.53 14.83
C ILE A 281 -11.33 4.85 15.02
N MET A 282 -10.38 5.18 14.14
CA MET A 282 -9.62 6.43 14.21
C MET A 282 -10.54 7.65 14.17
N LYS A 283 -11.48 7.70 13.23
CA LYS A 283 -12.46 8.79 13.11
C LYS A 283 -13.36 8.92 14.36
N LEU A 284 -13.75 7.80 14.96
CA LEU A 284 -14.50 7.82 16.22
C LEU A 284 -13.67 8.38 17.38
N ILE A 285 -12.40 7.98 17.49
CA ILE A 285 -11.48 8.50 18.52
C ILE A 285 -11.26 10.01 18.33
N MET A 286 -11.05 10.47 17.11
CA MET A 286 -10.94 11.90 16.79
C MET A 286 -12.21 12.67 17.18
N GLN A 287 -13.38 12.11 16.86
CA GLN A 287 -14.67 12.72 17.23
C GLN A 287 -14.86 12.79 18.75
N GLU A 288 -14.50 11.73 19.50
CA GLU A 288 -14.54 11.74 20.97
C GLU A 288 -13.57 12.76 21.57
N ALA A 289 -12.37 12.85 21.02
CA ALA A 289 -11.36 13.83 21.43
C ALA A 289 -11.70 15.28 21.00
N LYS A 290 -12.71 15.46 20.12
CA LYS A 290 -13.06 16.73 19.47
C LYS A 290 -11.85 17.35 18.76
N PHE A 291 -11.11 16.51 18.08
CA PHE A 291 -9.94 16.87 17.30
C PHE A 291 -10.28 16.81 15.81
N GLU A 292 -10.04 17.91 15.11
CA GLU A 292 -10.26 18.04 13.67
C GLU A 292 -8.92 18.29 12.99
N ILE A 293 -8.74 17.74 11.79
CA ILE A 293 -7.52 17.89 11.00
C ILE A 293 -7.89 18.03 9.51
N PRO A 294 -7.14 18.86 8.75
CA PRO A 294 -7.41 19.06 7.33
C PRO A 294 -7.24 17.81 6.49
N GLU A 295 -6.18 17.02 6.68
CA GLU A 295 -5.86 15.85 5.87
C GLU A 295 -5.52 14.62 6.73
N LEU A 296 -5.93 13.44 6.25
CA LEU A 296 -5.60 12.13 6.83
C LEU A 296 -4.76 11.33 5.85
N HIS A 297 -3.58 10.90 6.28
CA HIS A 297 -2.65 10.13 5.48
C HIS A 297 -2.44 8.74 6.05
N ILE A 298 -2.44 7.73 5.18
CA ILE A 298 -1.84 6.43 5.47
C ILE A 298 -0.47 6.44 4.81
N ASP A 299 0.56 6.63 5.61
CA ASP A 299 1.94 6.82 5.16
C ASP A 299 2.66 5.51 4.85
N GLU A 300 2.20 4.40 5.45
CA GLU A 300 2.64 3.04 5.13
C GLU A 300 1.50 2.04 5.31
N TRP A 301 1.28 1.18 4.32
CA TRP A 301 0.29 0.12 4.44
C TRP A 301 0.62 -1.11 3.59
N ASN A 302 0.29 -2.27 4.14
CA ASN A 302 0.31 -3.56 3.47
C ASN A 302 -0.49 -4.58 4.30
N PHE A 303 -0.78 -5.78 3.78
CA PHE A 303 -1.33 -6.85 4.59
C PHE A 303 -0.28 -7.49 5.50
N THR A 304 1.00 -7.39 5.15
CA THR A 304 2.13 -7.83 5.98
C THR A 304 3.22 -6.77 6.03
N ILE A 305 3.98 -6.75 7.11
CA ILE A 305 5.21 -5.97 7.22
C ILE A 305 6.44 -6.80 6.81
N SER A 306 6.27 -8.10 6.69
CA SER A 306 7.35 -9.02 6.34
C SER A 306 7.80 -8.86 4.89
N ASN A 307 9.10 -8.84 4.69
CA ASN A 307 9.75 -8.87 3.37
C ASN A 307 10.08 -10.31 2.92
N ARG A 308 9.44 -11.32 3.51
CA ARG A 308 9.63 -12.75 3.20
C ARG A 308 8.33 -13.50 2.98
N ASN A 309 7.24 -12.78 2.84
CA ASN A 309 5.95 -13.38 2.63
C ASN A 309 5.71 -13.55 1.13
N ILE A 310 5.76 -14.78 0.65
CA ILE A 310 5.62 -15.08 -0.78
C ILE A 310 4.28 -14.64 -1.39
N LEU A 311 3.26 -14.33 -0.57
CA LEU A 311 2.01 -13.74 -1.05
C LEU A 311 2.21 -12.32 -1.58
N ASN A 312 3.27 -11.62 -1.19
CA ASN A 312 3.64 -10.31 -1.75
C ASN A 312 3.93 -10.39 -3.27
N ASP A 313 4.38 -11.54 -3.76
CA ASP A 313 4.72 -11.76 -5.16
C ASP A 313 3.55 -12.26 -6.02
N SER A 314 2.38 -12.46 -5.41
CA SER A 314 1.26 -13.19 -5.97
C SER A 314 0.10 -12.30 -6.43
N CYS A 315 -0.90 -12.89 -7.09
CA CYS A 315 -2.16 -12.23 -7.45
C CYS A 315 -2.95 -11.77 -6.22
N GLU A 316 -2.77 -12.42 -5.06
CA GLU A 316 -3.39 -12.08 -3.79
C GLU A 316 -3.06 -10.64 -3.41
N GLN A 317 -1.79 -10.24 -3.56
CA GLN A 317 -1.35 -8.88 -3.27
C GLN A 317 -1.95 -7.85 -4.24
N GLY A 318 -2.03 -8.19 -5.53
CA GLY A 318 -2.66 -7.32 -6.52
C GLY A 318 -4.15 -7.08 -6.20
N ALA A 319 -4.87 -8.14 -5.83
CA ALA A 319 -6.29 -8.05 -5.48
C ALA A 319 -6.51 -7.30 -4.15
N TYR A 320 -5.65 -7.51 -3.15
CA TYR A 320 -5.66 -6.77 -1.89
C TYR A 320 -5.48 -5.27 -2.09
N ILE A 321 -4.50 -4.88 -2.90
CA ILE A 321 -4.24 -3.47 -3.20
C ILE A 321 -5.44 -2.83 -3.90
N LEU A 322 -5.97 -3.46 -4.96
CA LEU A 322 -7.08 -2.89 -5.71
C LEU A 322 -8.34 -2.73 -4.85
N LYS A 323 -8.66 -3.75 -4.03
CA LYS A 323 -9.77 -3.70 -3.06
C LYS A 323 -9.62 -2.51 -2.13
N ASN A 324 -8.49 -2.42 -1.42
CA ASN A 324 -8.30 -1.38 -0.41
C ASN A 324 -8.27 0.03 -1.02
N CYS A 325 -7.69 0.22 -2.22
CA CYS A 325 -7.78 1.49 -2.93
C CYS A 325 -9.23 1.86 -3.31
N ILE A 326 -10.07 0.89 -3.68
CA ILE A 326 -11.49 1.15 -3.91
C ILE A 326 -12.19 1.56 -2.61
N ASP A 327 -11.97 0.81 -1.54
CA ASP A 327 -12.65 1.02 -0.26
C ASP A 327 -12.25 2.34 0.41
N MET A 328 -11.00 2.73 0.28
CA MET A 328 -10.46 3.94 0.90
C MET A 328 -10.74 5.23 0.10
N ASN A 329 -11.26 5.13 -1.13
CA ASN A 329 -11.62 6.32 -1.90
C ASN A 329 -12.60 7.23 -1.13
N GLY A 330 -12.17 8.48 -0.87
CA GLY A 330 -12.91 9.48 -0.09
C GLY A 330 -12.84 9.28 1.43
N GLN A 331 -11.96 8.40 1.92
CA GLN A 331 -11.73 8.21 3.35
C GLN A 331 -10.44 8.84 3.85
N VAL A 332 -9.43 8.95 2.99
CA VAL A 332 -8.10 9.51 3.25
C VAL A 332 -7.66 10.40 2.07
N ASP A 333 -6.70 11.28 2.32
CA ASP A 333 -6.16 12.22 1.35
C ASP A 333 -4.89 11.71 0.68
N ILE A 334 -4.08 10.92 1.39
CA ILE A 334 -2.91 10.21 0.87
C ILE A 334 -2.90 8.76 1.40
N MET A 335 -2.46 7.84 0.54
CA MET A 335 -2.29 6.43 0.90
C MET A 335 -1.02 5.88 0.22
N ALA A 336 0.12 5.91 0.93
CA ALA A 336 1.40 5.48 0.41
C ALA A 336 1.66 4.01 0.73
N TYR A 337 1.71 3.18 -0.31
CA TYR A 337 1.95 1.74 -0.17
C TYR A 337 3.39 1.45 0.27
N TRP A 338 3.56 0.51 1.16
CA TRP A 338 4.83 -0.07 1.57
C TRP A 338 5.09 -1.37 0.81
N HIS A 339 6.07 -1.43 -0.15
CA HIS A 339 6.89 -0.32 -0.67
C HIS A 339 7.09 -0.44 -2.18
N ALA A 340 7.97 0.41 -2.76
CA ALA A 340 8.11 0.51 -4.21
C ALA A 340 8.92 -0.65 -4.84
N LEU A 341 10.06 -1.05 -4.24
CA LEU A 341 11.09 -1.84 -4.89
C LEU A 341 11.67 -2.92 -3.97
N ASP A 342 11.79 -4.15 -4.45
CA ASP A 342 12.50 -5.21 -3.72
C ASP A 342 14.00 -4.91 -3.53
N LEU A 343 14.56 -3.98 -4.29
CA LEU A 343 15.94 -3.49 -4.11
C LEU A 343 16.18 -2.82 -2.75
N TYR A 344 15.11 -2.44 -2.05
CA TYR A 344 15.22 -1.82 -0.72
C TYR A 344 15.87 -2.74 0.30
N SER A 345 15.64 -4.04 0.21
CA SER A 345 16.08 -5.02 1.21
C SER A 345 17.32 -5.79 0.77
N ASP A 346 18.51 -5.23 0.97
CA ASP A 346 19.77 -5.95 0.76
C ASP A 346 19.94 -7.14 1.72
N TYR A 347 19.32 -7.06 2.89
CA TYR A 347 19.43 -8.08 3.95
C TYR A 347 18.89 -9.44 3.53
N TYR A 348 17.94 -9.46 2.60
CA TYR A 348 17.31 -10.67 2.09
C TYR A 348 17.76 -10.99 0.67
N ASP A 349 19.01 -10.75 0.37
CA ASP A 349 19.57 -11.17 -0.91
C ASP A 349 19.42 -12.67 -1.10
N THR A 350 18.89 -13.07 -2.24
CA THR A 350 18.56 -14.46 -2.55
C THR A 350 18.96 -14.78 -3.99
N ASP A 351 19.20 -16.04 -4.26
CA ASP A 351 19.44 -16.59 -5.60
C ASP A 351 18.16 -16.84 -6.40
N THR A 352 17.00 -16.49 -5.85
CA THR A 352 15.68 -16.63 -6.49
C THR A 352 15.24 -15.33 -7.14
N VAL A 353 14.40 -15.41 -8.15
CA VAL A 353 13.83 -14.25 -8.86
C VAL A 353 12.80 -13.50 -8.03
N LEU A 354 12.18 -14.18 -7.08
CA LEU A 354 11.21 -13.65 -6.12
C LEU A 354 11.57 -14.15 -4.73
N ASN A 355 11.41 -13.31 -3.73
CA ASN A 355 11.80 -13.59 -2.36
C ASN A 355 10.71 -13.27 -1.32
N GLY A 356 9.50 -12.87 -1.78
CA GLY A 356 8.42 -12.49 -0.88
C GLY A 356 8.52 -11.07 -0.33
N ASP A 357 9.32 -10.22 -0.92
CA ASP A 357 9.41 -8.81 -0.53
C ASP A 357 8.17 -8.01 -0.99
N SER A 358 7.88 -6.91 -0.31
CA SER A 358 6.68 -6.08 -0.50
C SER A 358 6.75 -5.15 -1.71
N GLY A 359 7.87 -5.07 -2.41
CA GLY A 359 8.04 -4.19 -3.56
C GLY A 359 7.06 -4.47 -4.69
N LEU A 360 6.72 -3.43 -5.45
CA LEU A 360 5.92 -3.57 -6.68
C LEU A 360 6.72 -4.14 -7.84
N ILE A 361 8.03 -3.97 -7.78
CA ILE A 361 8.99 -4.41 -8.81
C ILE A 361 10.05 -5.26 -8.13
N SER A 362 10.29 -6.47 -8.66
CA SER A 362 11.31 -7.37 -8.14
C SER A 362 12.73 -6.81 -8.30
N ARG A 363 13.70 -7.39 -7.61
CA ARG A 363 15.13 -7.00 -7.73
C ARG A 363 15.61 -6.97 -9.18
N ASP A 364 15.18 -7.92 -9.98
CA ASP A 364 15.52 -8.01 -11.40
C ASP A 364 14.73 -7.04 -12.30
N GLY A 365 13.84 -6.22 -11.76
CA GLY A 365 13.04 -5.25 -12.50
C GLY A 365 11.78 -5.83 -13.14
N ILE A 366 11.27 -6.97 -12.65
CA ILE A 366 10.03 -7.58 -13.09
C ILE A 366 8.85 -6.97 -12.34
N CYS A 367 7.81 -6.52 -13.05
CA CYS A 367 6.58 -6.02 -12.42
C CYS A 367 5.77 -7.17 -11.82
N LYS A 368 5.34 -7.01 -10.58
CA LYS A 368 4.49 -7.97 -9.87
C LYS A 368 2.99 -7.67 -10.09
N PRO A 369 2.06 -8.54 -9.72
CA PRO A 369 0.62 -8.24 -9.76
C PRO A 369 0.23 -6.96 -9.01
N SER A 370 0.91 -6.65 -7.91
CA SER A 370 0.81 -5.41 -7.13
C SER A 370 1.08 -4.15 -7.95
N PHE A 371 2.08 -4.17 -8.83
CA PHE A 371 2.37 -3.08 -9.77
C PHE A 371 1.18 -2.77 -10.69
N TYR A 372 0.56 -3.80 -11.22
CA TYR A 372 -0.58 -3.65 -12.13
C TYR A 372 -1.84 -3.20 -11.40
N ALA A 373 -2.01 -3.53 -10.12
CA ALA A 373 -3.09 -2.96 -9.32
C ALA A 373 -2.99 -1.43 -9.26
N PHE A 374 -1.79 -0.87 -9.00
CA PHE A 374 -1.57 0.58 -9.05
C PHE A 374 -1.73 1.15 -10.46
N GLN A 375 -1.27 0.44 -11.48
CA GLN A 375 -1.48 0.86 -12.86
C GLN A 375 -2.99 0.94 -13.20
N PHE A 376 -3.80 0.02 -12.71
CA PHE A 376 -5.24 -0.01 -12.97
C PHE A 376 -5.97 1.09 -12.20
N ILE A 377 -5.72 1.20 -10.90
CA ILE A 377 -6.42 2.17 -10.06
C ILE A 377 -6.09 3.62 -10.45
N ASN A 378 -4.86 3.88 -10.84
CA ASN A 378 -4.41 5.23 -11.22
C ASN A 378 -4.81 5.63 -12.66
N ARG A 379 -5.47 4.73 -13.41
CA ARG A 379 -6.11 5.03 -14.71
C ARG A 379 -7.59 5.36 -14.61
N LEU A 380 -8.17 5.32 -13.42
CA LEU A 380 -9.55 5.71 -13.20
C LEU A 380 -9.79 7.18 -13.56
N CYS A 381 -11.00 7.48 -14.01
CA CYS A 381 -11.42 8.85 -14.24
C CYS A 381 -11.78 9.54 -12.92
N SER A 382 -11.74 10.88 -12.90
CA SER A 382 -11.99 11.64 -11.67
C SER A 382 -13.42 11.63 -11.16
N LYS A 383 -14.43 11.28 -11.99
CA LYS A 383 -15.84 11.28 -11.58
C LYS A 383 -16.33 9.88 -11.31
N VAL A 384 -16.75 9.62 -10.08
CA VAL A 384 -17.30 8.31 -9.65
C VAL A 384 -18.78 8.24 -9.97
N LEU A 385 -19.18 7.23 -10.72
CA LEU A 385 -20.58 6.88 -11.01
C LEU A 385 -21.13 5.84 -10.03
N GLY A 386 -20.27 4.95 -9.54
CA GLY A 386 -20.63 3.93 -8.56
C GLY A 386 -19.42 3.31 -7.90
N LYS A 387 -19.51 3.08 -6.59
CA LYS A 387 -18.58 2.29 -5.79
C LYS A 387 -19.34 1.10 -5.21
N TYR A 388 -18.81 -0.08 -5.43
CA TYR A 388 -19.43 -1.36 -5.08
C TYR A 388 -18.40 -2.23 -4.36
N GLU A 389 -18.83 -3.31 -3.76
CA GLU A 389 -17.95 -4.24 -3.02
C GLU A 389 -16.76 -4.74 -3.85
N ASN A 390 -16.96 -5.05 -5.13
CA ASN A 390 -15.92 -5.61 -5.99
C ASN A 390 -15.51 -4.70 -7.14
N ALA A 391 -16.00 -3.46 -7.19
CA ALA A 391 -15.73 -2.59 -8.34
C ALA A 391 -15.96 -1.11 -8.05
N ILE A 392 -15.28 -0.28 -8.82
CA ILE A 392 -15.56 1.15 -8.96
C ILE A 392 -15.77 1.49 -10.43
N VAL A 393 -16.80 2.28 -10.71
CA VAL A 393 -17.14 2.75 -12.07
C VAL A 393 -16.94 4.25 -12.11
N THR A 394 -16.12 4.71 -13.04
CA THR A 394 -15.75 6.13 -13.18
C THR A 394 -15.95 6.63 -14.61
N THR A 395 -16.02 7.95 -14.78
CA THR A 395 -16.13 8.62 -16.08
C THR A 395 -15.38 9.94 -16.12
N ASN A 396 -14.95 10.35 -17.31
CA ASN A 396 -14.50 11.72 -17.55
C ASN A 396 -15.65 12.69 -17.89
N GLY A 397 -16.89 12.19 -18.00
CA GLY A 397 -18.07 12.96 -18.38
C GLY A 397 -18.22 13.20 -19.90
N ARG A 398 -17.42 12.52 -20.74
CA ARG A 398 -17.42 12.67 -22.21
C ARG A 398 -17.51 11.31 -22.92
N ASN A 399 -18.43 10.44 -22.46
CA ASN A 399 -18.62 9.09 -23.02
C ASN A 399 -17.39 8.18 -22.94
N HIS A 400 -16.52 8.43 -21.96
CA HIS A 400 -15.43 7.56 -21.56
C HIS A 400 -15.70 7.05 -20.17
N PHE A 401 -15.70 5.73 -19.99
CA PHE A 401 -15.95 5.06 -18.74
C PHE A 401 -14.78 4.13 -18.42
N VAL A 402 -14.37 4.08 -17.17
CA VAL A 402 -13.34 3.16 -16.69
C VAL A 402 -13.86 2.43 -15.47
N ILE A 403 -13.76 1.10 -15.50
CA ILE A 403 -14.14 0.23 -14.39
C ILE A 403 -12.89 -0.49 -13.90
N ALA A 404 -12.59 -0.40 -12.62
CA ALA A 404 -11.66 -1.31 -11.96
C ALA A 404 -12.46 -2.28 -11.11
N CYS A 405 -12.17 -3.58 -11.21
CA CYS A 405 -12.87 -4.61 -10.45
C CYS A 405 -11.94 -5.76 -10.05
N HIS A 406 -12.33 -6.47 -8.98
CA HIS A 406 -11.53 -7.55 -8.39
C HIS A 406 -12.40 -8.69 -7.87
N ASN A 407 -11.78 -9.87 -7.74
CA ASN A 407 -12.31 -10.98 -6.98
C ASN A 407 -11.37 -11.32 -5.82
N TYR A 408 -11.12 -10.31 -4.94
CA TYR A 408 -10.33 -10.53 -3.74
C TYR A 408 -10.99 -11.57 -2.84
N LYS A 409 -10.21 -12.50 -2.35
CA LYS A 409 -10.58 -13.53 -1.39
C LYS A 409 -9.78 -13.34 -0.12
N SER A 410 -10.48 -13.31 1.00
CA SER A 410 -9.86 -13.14 2.32
C SER A 410 -8.90 -14.26 2.63
N LEU A 411 -7.84 -13.93 3.36
CA LEU A 411 -6.93 -14.92 3.90
C LEU A 411 -7.61 -15.74 5.00
N SER A 412 -7.35 -17.03 5.04
CA SER A 412 -7.97 -17.95 5.99
C SER A 412 -7.26 -17.96 7.35
N SER A 413 -7.92 -18.57 8.35
CA SER A 413 -7.28 -18.83 9.65
C SER A 413 -5.97 -19.64 9.52
N ARG A 414 -5.84 -20.48 8.50
CA ARG A 414 -4.61 -21.21 8.24
C ARG A 414 -3.43 -20.26 7.98
N TYR A 415 -3.64 -19.19 7.21
CA TYR A 415 -2.61 -18.18 7.00
C TYR A 415 -2.15 -17.54 8.31
N VAL A 416 -3.09 -17.24 9.22
CA VAL A 416 -2.78 -16.60 10.51
C VAL A 416 -1.88 -17.48 11.39
N PHE A 417 -2.08 -18.80 11.33
CA PHE A 417 -1.35 -19.78 12.15
C PHE A 417 -0.15 -20.41 11.45
N THR A 418 0.16 -20.00 10.21
CA THR A 418 1.35 -20.46 9.48
C THR A 418 2.41 -19.36 9.52
N ASP A 419 3.65 -19.72 9.87
CA ASP A 419 4.76 -18.78 9.78
C ASP A 419 4.99 -18.36 8.34
N GLU A 420 5.40 -17.11 8.12
CA GLU A 420 5.47 -16.54 6.78
C GLU A 420 6.50 -17.23 5.89
N ASP A 421 7.58 -17.73 6.47
CA ASP A 421 8.61 -18.50 5.78
C ASP A 421 8.26 -19.99 5.58
N GLU A 422 7.15 -20.44 6.16
CA GLU A 422 6.59 -21.79 5.97
C GLU A 422 5.48 -21.85 4.91
N ILE A 423 5.06 -20.71 4.38
CA ILE A 423 4.04 -20.64 3.33
C ILE A 423 4.61 -21.27 2.05
N GLN A 424 3.93 -22.31 1.54
CA GLN A 424 4.35 -23.04 0.35
C GLN A 424 3.78 -22.42 -0.92
N LEU A 425 4.65 -22.20 -1.91
CA LEU A 425 4.29 -21.63 -3.23
C LEU A 425 3.28 -22.50 -3.99
N GLU A 426 3.43 -23.81 -3.88
CA GLU A 426 2.61 -24.79 -4.60
C GLU A 426 1.16 -24.79 -4.16
N ASP A 427 0.90 -24.41 -2.91
CA ASP A 427 -0.36 -24.58 -2.22
C ASP A 427 -0.97 -23.25 -1.72
N ILE A 428 -0.69 -22.13 -2.39
CA ILE A 428 -1.19 -20.79 -1.97
C ILE A 428 -2.72 -20.80 -1.75
N GLU A 429 -3.47 -21.55 -2.54
CA GLU A 429 -4.93 -21.63 -2.44
C GLU A 429 -5.45 -22.08 -1.08
N GLN A 430 -4.67 -22.83 -0.33
CA GLN A 430 -5.03 -23.28 1.01
C GLN A 430 -5.09 -22.16 2.06
N TYR A 431 -4.46 -21.02 1.77
CA TYR A 431 -4.40 -19.86 2.67
C TYR A 431 -5.52 -18.84 2.44
N VAL A 432 -6.43 -19.09 1.48
CA VAL A 432 -7.60 -18.26 1.23
C VAL A 432 -8.89 -18.97 1.69
N GLU A 433 -9.93 -18.20 1.99
CA GLU A 433 -11.19 -18.74 2.52
C GLU A 433 -12.02 -19.48 1.47
N ASP A 434 -12.03 -18.99 0.24
CA ASP A 434 -12.74 -19.61 -0.89
C ASP A 434 -12.00 -19.37 -2.21
N ILE A 435 -12.18 -20.27 -3.17
CA ILE A 435 -11.56 -20.22 -4.49
C ILE A 435 -12.58 -19.97 -5.60
N GLU A 436 -13.82 -19.65 -5.26
CA GLU A 436 -14.90 -19.55 -6.24
C GLU A 436 -14.75 -18.34 -7.15
N PRO A 437 -14.99 -18.48 -8.46
CA PRO A 437 -15.08 -17.38 -9.38
C PRO A 437 -16.32 -16.51 -9.07
N ILE A 438 -16.29 -15.25 -9.50
CA ILE A 438 -17.41 -14.33 -9.39
C ILE A 438 -17.80 -13.81 -10.77
N LYS A 439 -19.11 -13.69 -11.01
CA LYS A 439 -19.65 -13.07 -12.21
C LYS A 439 -20.15 -11.66 -11.89
N LEU A 440 -19.56 -10.66 -12.52
CA LEU A 440 -19.92 -9.24 -12.37
C LEU A 440 -20.63 -8.75 -13.62
N ASN A 441 -21.87 -8.34 -13.48
CA ASN A 441 -22.67 -7.73 -14.53
C ASN A 441 -22.72 -6.22 -14.28
N PHE A 442 -22.25 -5.44 -15.24
CA PHE A 442 -22.32 -3.98 -15.20
C PHE A 442 -23.33 -3.48 -16.21
N THR A 443 -24.24 -2.59 -15.77
CA THR A 443 -25.14 -1.85 -16.63
C THR A 443 -24.92 -0.35 -16.42
N ILE A 444 -24.44 0.34 -17.45
CA ILE A 444 -24.30 1.80 -17.44
C ILE A 444 -25.45 2.38 -18.24
N GLN A 445 -26.38 3.05 -17.55
CA GLN A 445 -27.59 3.66 -18.12
C GLN A 445 -27.33 5.09 -18.59
N ASN A 446 -28.18 5.59 -19.48
CA ASN A 446 -28.15 6.95 -20.03
C ASN A 446 -26.85 7.29 -20.78
N VAL A 447 -26.21 6.28 -21.37
CA VAL A 447 -25.06 6.47 -22.26
C VAL A 447 -25.53 6.90 -23.65
N GLN A 448 -24.65 7.53 -24.41
CA GLN A 448 -24.92 7.91 -25.81
C GLN A 448 -25.05 6.65 -26.68
N ASN A 449 -26.04 6.60 -27.59
CA ASN A 449 -26.13 5.53 -28.58
C ASN A 449 -24.96 5.60 -29.56
N GLY A 450 -24.49 4.45 -30.02
CA GLY A 450 -23.39 4.32 -30.96
C GLY A 450 -22.39 3.24 -30.56
N LYS A 451 -21.20 3.30 -31.14
CA LYS A 451 -20.17 2.27 -30.94
C LYS A 451 -19.20 2.65 -29.83
N TYR A 452 -18.92 1.69 -28.95
CA TYR A 452 -17.94 1.78 -27.89
C TYR A 452 -16.83 0.75 -28.09
N LEU A 453 -15.58 1.19 -28.09
CA LEU A 453 -14.42 0.30 -27.99
C LEU A 453 -14.20 -0.03 -26.50
N VAL A 454 -14.25 -1.29 -26.17
CA VAL A 454 -14.03 -1.82 -24.83
C VAL A 454 -12.70 -2.54 -24.82
N LYS A 455 -11.76 -2.08 -24.01
CA LYS A 455 -10.46 -2.72 -23.73
C LYS A 455 -10.48 -3.27 -22.32
N THR A 456 -10.25 -4.56 -22.19
CA THR A 456 -10.19 -5.23 -20.90
C THR A 456 -8.76 -5.68 -20.63
N TYR A 457 -8.17 -5.16 -19.57
CA TYR A 457 -6.87 -5.58 -19.06
C TYR A 457 -7.10 -6.53 -17.89
N ARG A 458 -6.38 -7.64 -17.86
CA ARG A 458 -6.59 -8.70 -16.87
C ARG A 458 -5.27 -9.13 -16.27
N VAL A 459 -5.25 -9.22 -14.93
CA VAL A 459 -4.18 -9.86 -14.17
C VAL A 459 -4.78 -10.99 -13.34
N ASN A 460 -4.29 -12.18 -13.59
CA ASN A 460 -4.63 -13.39 -12.85
C ASN A 460 -3.44 -14.37 -12.97
N ARG A 461 -3.58 -15.58 -12.47
CA ARG A 461 -2.52 -16.58 -12.51
C ARG A 461 -2.07 -16.97 -13.93
N ALA A 462 -2.93 -16.80 -14.93
CA ALA A 462 -2.59 -17.08 -16.34
C ALA A 462 -1.93 -15.89 -17.05
N SER A 463 -2.02 -14.66 -16.50
CA SER A 463 -1.48 -13.45 -17.12
C SER A 463 -1.16 -12.38 -16.08
N GLY A 464 0.00 -11.73 -16.21
CA GLY A 464 0.46 -10.67 -15.32
C GLY A 464 1.00 -11.14 -13.97
N SER A 465 1.12 -12.46 -13.76
CA SER A 465 1.69 -13.05 -12.54
C SER A 465 3.07 -13.62 -12.83
N VAL A 466 4.10 -12.96 -12.31
CA VAL A 466 5.48 -13.46 -12.42
C VAL A 466 5.67 -14.75 -11.63
N GLN A 467 5.00 -14.89 -10.48
CA GLN A 467 5.12 -16.07 -9.64
C GLN A 467 4.60 -17.34 -10.35
N ASP A 468 3.45 -17.25 -11.03
CA ASP A 468 2.89 -18.36 -11.78
C ASP A 468 3.70 -18.67 -13.06
N LEU A 469 4.32 -17.65 -13.67
CA LEU A 469 5.26 -17.89 -14.77
C LEU A 469 6.55 -18.57 -14.29
N TRP A 470 7.06 -18.19 -13.15
CA TRP A 470 8.23 -18.83 -12.53
C TRP A 470 7.95 -20.28 -12.15
N LYS A 471 6.72 -20.59 -11.75
CA LYS A 471 6.25 -21.99 -11.58
C LYS A 471 6.46 -22.84 -12.83
N ASN A 472 6.21 -22.27 -14.01
CA ASN A 472 6.43 -22.98 -15.28
C ASN A 472 7.92 -23.23 -15.59
N LEU A 473 8.82 -22.56 -14.89
CA LEU A 473 10.26 -22.78 -14.89
C LEU A 473 10.72 -23.64 -13.70
N ASP A 474 9.79 -24.41 -13.10
CA ASP A 474 10.03 -25.30 -11.96
C ASP A 474 10.68 -24.59 -10.75
N TYR A 475 10.32 -23.32 -10.54
CA TYR A 475 10.91 -22.46 -9.50
C TYR A 475 12.44 -22.46 -9.50
N SER A 476 13.05 -22.56 -10.68
CA SER A 476 14.50 -22.63 -10.85
C SER A 476 15.20 -21.43 -10.20
N LYS A 477 16.27 -21.73 -9.47
CA LYS A 477 17.18 -20.75 -8.90
C LYS A 477 18.29 -20.41 -9.89
N GLY A 478 18.89 -19.22 -9.74
CA GLY A 478 20.02 -18.81 -10.56
C GLY A 478 19.69 -18.72 -12.05
N LEU A 479 18.53 -18.12 -12.39
CA LEU A 479 18.09 -17.94 -13.76
C LEU A 479 19.12 -17.23 -14.62
N MET A 480 19.26 -17.65 -15.87
CA MET A 480 20.09 -16.96 -16.85
C MET A 480 19.44 -15.62 -17.26
N ARG A 481 20.24 -14.72 -17.79
CA ARG A 481 19.78 -13.38 -18.17
C ARG A 481 18.61 -13.38 -19.15
N ASP A 482 18.61 -14.29 -20.12
CA ASP A 482 17.52 -14.42 -21.10
C ASP A 482 16.23 -14.98 -20.48
N GLU A 483 16.33 -15.83 -19.46
CA GLU A 483 15.18 -16.34 -18.69
C GLU A 483 14.55 -15.22 -17.86
N VAL A 484 15.36 -14.36 -17.23
CA VAL A 484 14.88 -13.17 -16.53
C VAL A 484 14.20 -12.19 -17.50
N GLU A 485 14.79 -11.94 -18.67
CA GLU A 485 14.15 -11.08 -19.70
C GLU A 485 12.86 -11.71 -20.27
N TYR A 486 12.79 -13.04 -20.36
CA TYR A 486 11.55 -13.74 -20.68
C TYR A 486 10.47 -13.46 -19.63
N LEU A 487 10.77 -13.58 -18.34
CA LEU A 487 9.82 -13.28 -17.27
C LEU A 487 9.38 -11.80 -17.32
N LYS A 488 10.30 -10.85 -17.51
CA LYS A 488 9.97 -9.41 -17.65
C LYS A 488 9.00 -9.13 -18.79
N SER A 489 9.16 -9.81 -19.91
CA SER A 489 8.33 -9.59 -21.09
C SER A 489 7.00 -10.35 -21.05
N SER A 490 6.93 -11.43 -20.29
CA SER A 490 5.77 -12.33 -20.23
C SER A 490 4.85 -12.06 -19.04
N ALA A 491 5.38 -11.54 -17.91
CA ALA A 491 4.60 -11.19 -16.72
C ALA A 491 3.81 -9.89 -16.93
N ILE A 492 3.00 -9.81 -17.99
CA ILE A 492 2.21 -8.63 -18.34
C ILE A 492 0.71 -8.96 -18.38
N PRO A 493 -0.17 -7.97 -18.11
CA PRO A 493 -1.61 -8.18 -18.22
C PRO A 493 -2.02 -8.62 -19.63
N SER A 494 -2.95 -9.55 -19.74
CA SER A 494 -3.60 -9.83 -21.03
C SER A 494 -4.54 -8.69 -21.40
N ILE A 495 -4.68 -8.45 -22.71
CA ILE A 495 -5.54 -7.40 -23.25
C ILE A 495 -6.54 -8.02 -24.22
N GLU A 496 -7.83 -7.78 -23.97
CA GLU A 496 -8.92 -8.12 -24.86
C GLU A 496 -9.57 -6.84 -25.39
N MET A 497 -9.90 -6.79 -26.67
CA MET A 497 -10.60 -5.67 -27.27
C MET A 497 -11.85 -6.13 -28.00
N LYS A 498 -12.97 -5.43 -27.77
CA LYS A 498 -14.23 -5.65 -28.48
C LYS A 498 -14.95 -4.34 -28.71
N THR A 499 -15.78 -4.31 -29.76
CA THR A 499 -16.69 -3.20 -30.01
C THR A 499 -18.10 -3.60 -29.59
N ILE A 500 -18.77 -2.72 -28.84
CA ILE A 500 -20.16 -2.89 -28.42
C ILE A 500 -20.98 -1.78 -29.07
N GLU A 501 -22.10 -2.12 -29.68
CA GLU A 501 -23.07 -1.18 -30.21
C GLU A 501 -24.19 -0.96 -29.20
N VAL A 502 -24.45 0.29 -28.85
CA VAL A 502 -25.49 0.70 -27.92
C VAL A 502 -26.60 1.39 -28.71
N GLU A 503 -27.82 0.87 -28.60
CA GLU A 503 -29.01 1.40 -29.29
C GLU A 503 -30.03 2.05 -28.35
N ASN A 504 -30.13 1.57 -27.10
CA ASN A 504 -31.17 1.95 -26.14
C ASN A 504 -30.62 2.76 -24.94
N GLY A 505 -29.44 3.37 -25.06
CA GLY A 505 -28.84 4.14 -23.99
C GLY A 505 -28.34 3.31 -22.80
N GLU A 506 -28.20 1.98 -22.96
CA GLU A 506 -27.70 1.08 -21.94
C GLU A 506 -26.49 0.29 -22.46
N LEU A 507 -25.37 0.36 -21.74
CA LEU A 507 -24.16 -0.39 -22.01
C LEU A 507 -24.04 -1.52 -20.97
N CYS A 508 -24.14 -2.76 -21.43
CA CYS A 508 -24.12 -3.94 -20.59
C CYS A 508 -22.82 -4.72 -20.80
N LEU A 509 -22.17 -5.13 -19.70
CA LEU A 509 -20.94 -5.91 -19.70
C LEU A 509 -21.06 -7.05 -18.67
N THR A 510 -20.65 -8.23 -19.07
CA THR A 510 -20.53 -9.39 -18.17
C THR A 510 -19.07 -9.82 -18.08
N ASN A 511 -18.60 -10.01 -16.86
CA ASN A 511 -17.22 -10.38 -16.56
C ASN A 511 -17.18 -11.52 -15.53
N ASN A 512 -16.54 -12.63 -15.90
CA ASN A 512 -16.25 -13.71 -14.97
C ASN A 512 -14.80 -13.51 -14.48
N LEU A 513 -14.62 -13.31 -13.17
CA LEU A 513 -13.31 -13.15 -12.55
C LEU A 513 -12.97 -14.41 -11.76
N GLU A 514 -11.80 -14.94 -12.00
CA GLU A 514 -11.22 -16.02 -11.21
C GLU A 514 -10.83 -15.51 -9.80
N MET A 515 -10.48 -16.41 -8.90
CA MET A 515 -9.94 -16.06 -7.58
C MET A 515 -8.74 -15.12 -7.73
N GLN A 516 -8.70 -14.06 -6.90
CA GLN A 516 -7.62 -13.05 -6.85
C GLN A 516 -7.35 -12.33 -8.18
N GLU A 517 -8.30 -12.37 -9.12
CA GLU A 517 -8.18 -11.66 -10.38
C GLU A 517 -8.52 -10.19 -10.21
N ILE A 518 -7.73 -9.33 -10.87
CA ILE A 518 -8.03 -7.90 -11.04
C ILE A 518 -8.21 -7.55 -12.51
N ARG A 519 -9.13 -6.62 -12.78
CA ARG A 519 -9.39 -6.11 -14.14
C ARG A 519 -9.52 -4.61 -14.19
N LEU A 520 -9.06 -4.06 -15.31
CA LEU A 520 -9.39 -2.72 -15.74
C LEU A 520 -10.15 -2.80 -17.05
N ILE A 521 -11.33 -2.17 -17.12
CA ILE A 521 -12.17 -2.12 -18.31
C ILE A 521 -12.25 -0.66 -18.75
N ASP A 522 -11.61 -0.34 -19.88
CA ASP A 522 -11.58 0.99 -20.48
C ASP A 522 -12.57 1.03 -21.65
N ILE A 523 -13.56 1.92 -21.58
CA ILE A 523 -14.72 1.98 -22.48
C ILE A 523 -14.78 3.36 -23.13
N GLN A 524 -14.47 3.43 -24.41
CA GLN A 524 -14.39 4.69 -25.15
C GLN A 524 -15.38 4.74 -26.30
N TYR A 525 -16.18 5.81 -26.35
CA TYR A 525 -17.05 6.08 -27.48
C TYR A 525 -16.26 6.30 -28.75
N GLN A 526 -16.67 5.67 -29.84
CA GLN A 526 -16.08 5.85 -31.16
C GLN A 526 -16.88 6.90 -31.95
N TYR A 527 -16.27 8.05 -32.18
CA TYR A 527 -16.84 9.09 -33.00
C TYR A 527 -16.69 8.69 -34.47
N ASN A 528 -17.78 8.78 -35.26
CA ASN A 528 -17.70 8.60 -36.69
C ASN A 528 -16.98 9.82 -37.28
N VAL A 529 -15.98 9.60 -38.13
CA VAL A 529 -15.27 10.63 -38.88
C VAL A 529 -16.13 11.03 -40.09
#